data_fd7013d9d25f13d8d8d79c1fe6be243c
#
_entry.id   fd7013d9d25f13d8d8d79c1fe6be243c
#
_cell.length_a   1.000
_cell.length_b   1.000
_cell.length_c   1.000
_cell.angle_alpha   90.00
_cell.angle_beta   90.00
_cell.angle_gamma   90.00
#
_symmetry.space_group_name_H-M   'P 1'
#
loop_
_entity.id
_entity.type
_entity.pdbx_description
1 polymer ?
#
loop_
_entity_poly.entity_id
_entity_poly.type
_entity_poly.pdbx_seq_one_letter_code
_entity_poly.pdbx_strand_id
1 'polypeptide(L)'
;MRRSLITILFFLTATFSSYAQNISDVIEDAMSSVVTVAVYKDQDSYQLFGFRPGKTRGEDIDIAYRKILDLGRTKGSGSGFVIERNNKKYVITNAHVVETASDQSGSIYVYSINEKKYRVKVVGGDTFYDVAVLEFIDPPGNEITTIDFRKSNVRVGESVYAIGTPLGKYPYSVSDGIISGKNRVRDGTTGKFGFLQSTATIIWGNSGGPLIDTEGRVVGINSQIEIVDKPGQSFIQPQINFALEAKVAQKVINDVLNNHGFVKRPYLGTEFSQSYRYNSSWQAYDAIDDLPVLSNVIPSSPASLALKNMIGASLLKINDTEIRNVDEALGELEKIIPGTNVDLTLKKNNKTETISIQTKELNGSYLADMAKFVLGKQNTLRLTDNQDGLFIKLPNKVGSWRVMSAGVSLDNFKQMWMIKSLSDLGAALRFAGMYGVLDLFVANLEDVANTVQSGRLMFSGKKNIYKIALWY
;
A
#
# COMPACT_ATOMS: atom_id res chain seq x y z
N MET A 1 17.52 75.92 35.84
CA MET A 1 18.44 74.78 35.58
C MET A 1 17.59 73.53 35.38
N ARG A 2 17.34 73.07 34.13
CA ARG A 2 16.64 71.86 33.81
C ARG A 2 17.68 70.85 33.35
N ARG A 3 17.80 69.75 34.09
CA ARG A 3 18.67 68.60 33.68
C ARG A 3 17.84 67.66 32.80
N SER A 4 18.22 67.54 31.53
CA SER A 4 17.64 66.57 30.63
C SER A 4 18.36 65.23 30.86
N LEU A 5 17.62 64.20 31.27
CA LEU A 5 18.08 62.80 31.27
C LEU A 5 17.92 62.24 29.85
N ILE A 6 19.00 61.91 29.22
CA ILE A 6 19.04 61.16 27.96
C ILE A 6 19.07 59.66 28.35
N THR A 7 17.96 58.96 28.15
CA THR A 7 17.88 57.49 28.31
C THR A 7 18.35 56.85 26.99
N ILE A 8 19.51 56.23 26.99
CA ILE A 8 20.01 55.45 25.87
C ILE A 8 19.39 54.06 25.97
N LEU A 9 18.48 53.76 25.03
CA LEU A 9 17.85 52.45 24.89
C LEU A 9 18.79 51.56 24.03
N PHE A 10 19.51 50.66 24.66
CA PHE A 10 20.28 49.60 23.97
C PHE A 10 19.28 48.57 23.40
N PHE A 11 19.06 48.59 22.09
CA PHE A 11 18.45 47.45 21.38
C PHE A 11 19.46 46.36 21.27
N LEU A 12 19.33 45.33 22.08
CA LEU A 12 20.03 44.03 21.90
C LEU A 12 19.32 43.32 20.76
N THR A 13 19.81 43.47 19.53
CA THR A 13 19.42 42.61 18.41
C THR A 13 20.13 41.28 18.60
N ALA A 14 19.44 40.32 19.22
CA ALA A 14 19.85 38.94 19.16
C ALA A 14 19.66 38.45 17.72
N THR A 15 20.72 38.45 16.94
CA THR A 15 20.77 37.77 15.65
C THR A 15 20.74 36.26 15.93
N PHE A 16 19.55 35.67 15.86
CA PHE A 16 19.44 34.23 15.69
C PHE A 16 20.00 33.91 14.29
N SER A 17 21.28 33.60 14.21
CA SER A 17 21.81 32.89 13.06
C SER A 17 21.13 31.52 13.04
N SER A 18 20.02 31.38 12.32
CA SER A 18 19.56 30.07 11.94
C SER A 18 20.63 29.52 10.99
N TYR A 19 21.50 28.68 11.50
CA TYR A 19 22.30 27.82 10.62
C TYR A 19 21.30 26.99 9.83
N ALA A 20 21.05 27.38 8.59
CA ALA A 20 20.37 26.50 7.65
C ALA A 20 21.28 25.27 7.54
N GLN A 21 20.84 24.15 8.08
CA GLN A 21 21.57 22.90 7.98
C GLN A 21 21.80 22.62 6.49
N ASN A 22 23.04 22.32 6.12
CA ASN A 22 23.35 22.01 4.74
C ASN A 22 22.63 20.72 4.35
N ILE A 23 21.92 20.73 3.23
CA ILE A 23 21.16 19.56 2.78
C ILE A 23 22.04 18.32 2.61
N SER A 24 23.33 18.50 2.28
CA SER A 24 24.28 17.39 2.18
C SER A 24 24.49 16.71 3.53
N ASP A 25 24.61 17.49 4.61
CA ASP A 25 24.77 16.95 5.97
C ASP A 25 23.49 16.17 6.39
N VAL A 26 22.30 16.70 6.06
CA VAL A 26 21.01 16.04 6.32
C VAL A 26 20.92 14.71 5.60
N ILE A 27 21.35 14.65 4.35
CA ILE A 27 21.32 13.43 3.53
C ILE A 27 22.33 12.41 4.08
N GLU A 28 23.57 12.83 4.39
CA GLU A 28 24.59 11.96 4.93
C GLU A 28 24.17 11.34 6.28
N ASP A 29 23.56 12.13 7.16
CA ASP A 29 22.98 11.64 8.42
C ASP A 29 21.89 10.61 8.18
N ALA A 30 20.97 10.91 7.25
CA ALA A 30 19.85 10.01 6.91
C ALA A 30 20.36 8.68 6.30
N MET A 31 21.44 8.69 5.52
CA MET A 31 22.00 7.48 4.90
C MET A 31 22.42 6.43 5.92
N SER A 32 22.82 6.83 7.13
CA SER A 32 23.16 5.91 8.21
C SER A 32 21.97 5.11 8.73
N SER A 33 20.75 5.55 8.47
CA SER A 33 19.50 4.84 8.81
C SER A 33 18.99 3.95 7.67
N VAL A 34 19.56 4.06 6.47
CA VAL A 34 19.15 3.28 5.30
C VAL A 34 19.91 1.96 5.26
N VAL A 35 19.24 0.91 4.83
CA VAL A 35 19.83 -0.43 4.70
C VAL A 35 19.45 -1.04 3.35
N THR A 36 20.34 -1.89 2.82
CA THR A 36 19.99 -2.77 1.71
C THR A 36 19.32 -4.02 2.28
N VAL A 37 18.13 -4.37 1.78
CA VAL A 37 17.40 -5.58 2.15
C VAL A 37 17.64 -6.65 1.09
N ALA A 38 18.05 -7.85 1.51
CA ALA A 38 18.31 -8.97 0.62
C ALA A 38 17.68 -10.26 1.12
N VAL A 39 16.99 -10.96 0.23
CA VAL A 39 16.40 -12.28 0.45
C VAL A 39 17.24 -13.32 -0.28
N TYR A 40 17.77 -14.30 0.45
CA TYR A 40 18.65 -15.32 -0.11
C TYR A 40 17.87 -16.50 -0.66
N LYS A 41 18.39 -17.06 -1.75
CA LYS A 41 17.95 -18.34 -2.30
C LYS A 41 18.48 -19.49 -1.43
N ASP A 42 17.73 -20.58 -1.30
CA ASP A 42 18.21 -21.80 -0.67
C ASP A 42 19.46 -22.34 -1.37
N GLN A 43 20.30 -23.06 -0.60
CA GLN A 43 21.64 -23.50 -1.02
C GLN A 43 21.70 -24.39 -2.27
N ASP A 44 20.60 -25.00 -2.69
CA ASP A 44 20.57 -25.95 -3.82
C ASP A 44 20.82 -25.34 -5.22
N SER A 45 20.75 -24.02 -5.35
CA SER A 45 21.05 -23.35 -6.63
C SER A 45 22.55 -23.19 -6.93
N TYR A 46 23.43 -23.60 -6.01
CA TYR A 46 24.88 -23.53 -6.17
C TYR A 46 25.42 -24.42 -7.28
N GLN A 47 24.75 -25.51 -7.58
CA GLN A 47 25.22 -26.49 -8.57
C GLN A 47 24.96 -26.05 -10.01
N LEU A 48 24.09 -25.07 -10.25
CA LEU A 48 23.66 -24.70 -11.60
C LEU A 48 24.65 -23.84 -12.38
N PHE A 49 25.59 -23.13 -11.72
CA PHE A 49 26.48 -22.18 -12.39
C PHE A 49 27.97 -22.51 -12.39
N GLY A 50 28.39 -23.68 -11.89
CA GLY A 50 29.76 -24.14 -11.98
C GLY A 50 30.85 -23.31 -11.27
N PHE A 51 30.46 -22.31 -10.47
CA PHE A 51 31.39 -21.50 -9.70
C PHE A 51 31.72 -22.17 -8.37
N ARG A 52 32.94 -22.71 -8.29
CA ARG A 52 33.52 -23.14 -7.00
C ARG A 52 34.09 -21.91 -6.29
N PRO A 53 33.66 -21.58 -5.06
CA PRO A 53 34.36 -20.58 -4.26
C PRO A 53 35.71 -21.20 -3.84
N GLY A 54 36.76 -20.75 -4.39
CA GLY A 54 38.06 -21.21 -3.98
C GLY A 54 39.19 -20.70 -4.83
N LYS A 55 40.05 -19.87 -4.21
CA LYS A 55 41.38 -19.46 -4.64
C LYS A 55 41.44 -18.28 -5.61
N THR A 56 41.02 -17.12 -5.15
CA THR A 56 41.46 -15.85 -5.70
C THR A 56 42.53 -15.23 -4.76
N ARG A 57 43.58 -14.71 -5.36
CA ARG A 57 44.69 -14.06 -4.63
C ARG A 57 44.29 -12.61 -4.33
N GLY A 58 44.22 -12.27 -3.04
CA GLY A 58 44.09 -10.89 -2.55
C GLY A 58 42.79 -10.70 -1.72
N GLU A 59 42.93 -10.35 -0.44
CA GLU A 59 41.81 -10.24 0.52
C GLU A 59 40.76 -9.20 0.10
N ASP A 60 41.15 -8.08 -0.49
CA ASP A 60 40.21 -7.00 -0.87
C ASP A 60 39.37 -7.36 -2.09
N ILE A 61 39.92 -8.10 -3.04
CA ILE A 61 39.18 -8.60 -4.21
C ILE A 61 38.23 -9.70 -3.77
N ASP A 62 38.60 -10.52 -2.80
CA ASP A 62 37.75 -11.58 -2.27
C ASP A 62 36.52 -11.03 -1.54
N ILE A 63 36.65 -9.92 -0.79
CA ILE A 63 35.54 -9.27 -0.09
C ILE A 63 34.56 -8.66 -1.10
N ALA A 64 35.05 -7.91 -2.08
CA ALA A 64 34.20 -7.31 -3.11
C ALA A 64 33.50 -8.39 -3.96
N TYR A 65 34.21 -9.49 -4.28
CA TYR A 65 33.68 -10.59 -5.06
C TYR A 65 32.66 -11.41 -4.28
N ARG A 66 32.88 -11.66 -2.98
CA ARG A 66 31.91 -12.28 -2.08
C ARG A 66 30.64 -11.45 -1.98
N LYS A 67 30.76 -10.14 -1.87
CA LYS A 67 29.62 -9.24 -1.84
C LYS A 67 28.79 -9.30 -3.12
N ILE A 68 29.44 -9.26 -4.28
CA ILE A 68 28.78 -9.39 -5.58
C ILE A 68 28.10 -10.77 -5.70
N LEU A 69 28.76 -11.83 -5.26
CA LEU A 69 28.20 -13.16 -5.25
C LEU A 69 27.07 -13.30 -4.24
N ASP A 70 27.19 -12.69 -3.06
CA ASP A 70 26.12 -12.67 -2.07
C ASP A 70 24.87 -11.96 -2.59
N LEU A 71 25.02 -10.79 -3.21
CA LEU A 71 23.91 -10.09 -3.86
C LEU A 71 23.38 -10.83 -5.10
N GLY A 72 24.25 -11.52 -5.84
CA GLY A 72 23.85 -12.35 -6.99
C GLY A 72 23.06 -13.61 -6.62
N ARG A 73 23.06 -14.02 -5.34
CA ARG A 73 22.28 -15.16 -4.82
C ARG A 73 20.91 -14.76 -4.31
N THR A 74 20.61 -13.49 -4.24
CA THR A 74 19.34 -13.02 -3.72
C THR A 74 18.20 -13.40 -4.66
N LYS A 75 17.08 -13.85 -4.09
CA LYS A 75 15.81 -13.99 -4.82
C LYS A 75 15.22 -12.62 -5.15
N GLY A 76 15.47 -11.65 -4.28
CA GLY A 76 15.07 -10.27 -4.41
C GLY A 76 15.96 -9.39 -3.56
N SER A 77 16.11 -8.16 -3.96
CA SER A 77 16.77 -7.13 -3.19
C SER A 77 16.01 -5.82 -3.31
N GLY A 78 16.08 -5.02 -2.26
CA GLY A 78 15.48 -3.71 -2.19
C GLY A 78 16.18 -2.87 -1.14
N SER A 79 15.56 -1.79 -0.77
CA SER A 79 16.00 -0.89 0.28
C SER A 79 15.09 -0.99 1.49
N GLY A 80 15.59 -0.51 2.61
CA GLY A 80 14.83 -0.29 3.82
C GLY A 80 15.41 0.87 4.61
N PHE A 81 14.74 1.24 5.67
CA PHE A 81 15.25 2.20 6.63
C PHE A 81 14.88 1.81 8.04
N VAL A 82 15.62 2.29 9.01
CA VAL A 82 15.50 1.88 10.41
C VAL A 82 14.79 2.95 11.22
N ILE A 83 13.77 2.53 11.94
CA ILE A 83 13.04 3.35 12.90
C ILE A 83 13.22 2.80 14.30
N GLU A 84 12.95 3.63 15.32
CA GLU A 84 12.88 3.17 16.72
C GLU A 84 11.46 3.20 17.25
N ARG A 85 11.06 2.14 17.93
CA ARG A 85 9.81 2.05 18.69
C ARG A 85 10.07 1.28 19.98
N ASN A 86 9.67 1.86 21.13
CA ASN A 86 9.84 1.26 22.45
C ASN A 86 11.29 0.82 22.73
N ASN A 87 12.26 1.69 22.39
CA ASN A 87 13.70 1.44 22.52
C ASN A 87 14.20 0.22 21.72
N LYS A 88 13.49 -0.12 20.64
CA LYS A 88 13.86 -1.22 19.76
C LYS A 88 13.91 -0.73 18.32
N LYS A 89 14.94 -1.13 17.60
CA LYS A 89 15.13 -0.82 16.18
C LYS A 89 14.38 -1.83 15.30
N TYR A 90 13.66 -1.32 14.32
CA TYR A 90 12.96 -2.10 13.29
C TYR A 90 13.34 -1.61 11.90
N VAL A 91 13.42 -2.51 10.96
CA VAL A 91 13.60 -2.17 9.55
C VAL A 91 12.24 -2.10 8.88
N ILE A 92 12.01 -1.02 8.15
CA ILE A 92 10.83 -0.82 7.31
C ILE A 92 11.26 -1.00 5.86
N THR A 93 10.47 -1.75 5.10
CA THR A 93 10.69 -1.99 3.67
C THR A 93 9.35 -2.25 2.98
N ASN A 94 9.35 -2.55 1.68
CA ASN A 94 8.14 -2.98 0.99
C ASN A 94 7.86 -4.48 1.22
N ALA A 95 6.57 -4.85 1.21
CA ALA A 95 6.16 -6.24 1.36
C ALA A 95 6.67 -7.11 0.20
N HIS A 96 6.60 -6.62 -1.04
CA HIS A 96 7.07 -7.34 -2.22
C HIS A 96 8.58 -7.65 -2.19
N VAL A 97 9.39 -6.84 -1.48
CA VAL A 97 10.84 -7.07 -1.33
C VAL A 97 11.10 -8.36 -0.54
N VAL A 98 10.25 -8.66 0.45
CA VAL A 98 10.42 -9.80 1.36
C VAL A 98 9.41 -10.94 1.14
N GLU A 99 8.45 -10.77 0.24
CA GLU A 99 7.37 -11.73 -0.01
C GLU A 99 7.91 -13.12 -0.38
N THR A 100 8.98 -13.18 -1.16
CA THR A 100 9.62 -14.44 -1.56
C THR A 100 10.30 -15.20 -0.41
N ALA A 101 10.45 -14.57 0.76
CA ALA A 101 10.97 -15.20 1.97
C ALA A 101 9.88 -15.79 2.85
N SER A 102 8.60 -15.45 2.62
CA SER A 102 7.48 -15.84 3.49
C SER A 102 7.11 -17.32 3.36
N ASP A 103 7.37 -17.96 2.22
CA ASP A 103 6.94 -19.32 1.91
C ASP A 103 7.95 -20.42 2.30
N GLN A 104 9.15 -20.03 2.64
CA GLN A 104 10.21 -20.94 3.04
C GLN A 104 11.11 -20.26 4.06
N SER A 105 11.84 -21.02 4.87
CA SER A 105 12.85 -20.55 5.82
C SER A 105 14.01 -19.74 5.18
N GLY A 106 13.68 -18.95 4.17
CA GLY A 106 14.60 -18.07 3.48
C GLY A 106 15.16 -17.05 4.45
N SER A 107 16.47 -16.90 4.51
CA SER A 107 17.14 -15.96 5.36
C SER A 107 17.04 -14.57 4.76
N ILE A 108 16.47 -13.64 5.52
CA ILE A 108 16.47 -12.22 5.19
C ILE A 108 17.63 -11.55 5.91
N TYR A 109 18.37 -10.76 5.20
CA TYR A 109 19.47 -9.99 5.72
C TYR A 109 19.35 -8.52 5.34
N VAL A 110 19.87 -7.66 6.20
CA VAL A 110 20.09 -6.26 5.87
C VAL A 110 21.57 -5.94 5.94
N TYR A 111 22.00 -5.03 5.08
CA TYR A 111 23.38 -4.52 5.04
C TYR A 111 23.36 -3.05 5.44
N SER A 112 24.21 -2.69 6.41
CA SER A 112 24.42 -1.31 6.80
C SER A 112 25.29 -0.56 5.77
N ILE A 113 25.41 0.76 5.93
CA ILE A 113 26.30 1.60 5.10
C ILE A 113 27.76 1.13 5.17
N ASN A 114 28.18 0.53 6.26
CA ASN A 114 29.53 -0.05 6.44
C ASN A 114 29.59 -1.50 5.95
N GLU A 115 28.62 -1.95 5.16
CA GLU A 115 28.55 -3.29 4.56
C GLU A 115 28.45 -4.44 5.58
N LYS A 116 28.20 -4.15 6.85
CA LYS A 116 27.94 -5.18 7.83
C LYS A 116 26.57 -5.83 7.59
N LYS A 117 26.54 -7.14 7.73
CA LYS A 117 25.39 -7.99 7.46
C LYS A 117 24.70 -8.39 8.76
N TYR A 118 23.39 -8.15 8.85
CA TYR A 118 22.57 -8.49 10.02
C TYR A 118 21.39 -9.35 9.57
N ARG A 119 21.10 -10.40 10.37
CA ARG A 119 19.89 -11.20 10.14
C ARG A 119 18.68 -10.47 10.69
N VAL A 120 17.60 -10.54 9.92
CA VAL A 120 16.31 -10.02 10.31
C VAL A 120 15.21 -11.03 10.07
N LYS A 121 14.08 -10.87 10.74
CA LYS A 121 12.87 -11.66 10.52
C LYS A 121 11.67 -10.75 10.30
N VAL A 122 10.69 -11.22 9.54
CA VAL A 122 9.42 -10.51 9.34
C VAL A 122 8.63 -10.52 10.64
N VAL A 123 8.22 -9.34 11.11
CA VAL A 123 7.27 -9.18 12.22
C VAL A 123 5.84 -9.24 11.67
N GLY A 124 5.63 -8.62 10.52
CA GLY A 124 4.36 -8.56 9.83
C GLY A 124 4.41 -7.50 8.74
N GLY A 125 3.27 -7.27 8.10
CA GLY A 125 3.18 -6.29 7.03
C GLY A 125 1.79 -6.21 6.43
N ASP A 126 1.70 -5.46 5.35
CA ASP A 126 0.47 -5.25 4.59
C ASP A 126 0.78 -5.26 3.10
N THR A 127 0.31 -6.27 2.40
CA THR A 127 0.49 -6.38 0.93
C THR A 127 -0.37 -5.38 0.16
N PHE A 128 -1.45 -4.87 0.77
CA PHE A 128 -2.30 -3.86 0.14
C PHE A 128 -1.58 -2.52 0.03
N TYR A 129 -0.86 -2.09 1.08
CA TYR A 129 -0.04 -0.89 1.09
C TYR A 129 1.43 -1.16 0.78
N ASP A 130 1.79 -2.41 0.58
CA ASP A 130 3.14 -2.84 0.26
C ASP A 130 4.18 -2.42 1.31
N VAL A 131 3.88 -2.68 2.58
CA VAL A 131 4.76 -2.38 3.72
C VAL A 131 5.08 -3.64 4.48
N ALA A 132 6.34 -3.84 4.83
CA ALA A 132 6.79 -4.88 5.77
C ALA A 132 7.62 -4.27 6.91
N VAL A 133 7.46 -4.85 8.09
CA VAL A 133 8.23 -4.54 9.30
C VAL A 133 9.10 -5.72 9.65
N LEU A 134 10.41 -5.49 9.75
CA LEU A 134 11.37 -6.52 10.09
C LEU A 134 12.01 -6.20 11.45
N GLU A 135 12.34 -7.25 12.19
CA GLU A 135 13.03 -7.19 13.46
C GLU A 135 14.43 -7.75 13.32
N PHE A 136 15.42 -7.10 13.91
CA PHE A 136 16.78 -7.63 13.96
C PHE A 136 16.83 -8.87 14.87
N ILE A 137 17.40 -9.96 14.34
CA ILE A 137 17.74 -11.16 15.11
C ILE A 137 19.06 -10.93 15.81
N ASP A 138 20.04 -10.41 15.07
CA ASP A 138 21.34 -10.00 15.60
C ASP A 138 21.26 -8.50 15.97
N PRO A 139 21.66 -8.08 17.18
CA PRO A 139 21.61 -6.66 17.56
C PRO A 139 22.35 -5.79 16.55
N PRO A 140 21.73 -4.71 16.03
CA PRO A 140 22.41 -3.82 15.10
C PRO A 140 23.50 -3.02 15.80
N GLY A 141 24.59 -2.77 15.08
CA GLY A 141 25.66 -1.92 15.58
C GLY A 141 25.26 -0.43 15.66
N ASN A 142 26.15 0.38 16.27
CA ASN A 142 25.92 1.82 16.41
C ASN A 142 25.96 2.57 15.07
N GLU A 143 26.52 1.98 14.04
CA GLU A 143 26.55 2.52 12.67
C GLU A 143 25.18 2.56 12.00
N ILE A 144 24.20 1.81 12.52
CA ILE A 144 22.82 1.89 12.08
C ILE A 144 22.07 2.87 12.98
N THR A 145 21.82 4.05 12.48
CA THR A 145 21.00 5.07 13.14
C THR A 145 19.50 4.85 12.86
N THR A 146 18.67 5.70 13.38
CA THR A 146 17.22 5.68 13.16
C THR A 146 16.77 6.99 12.54
N ILE A 147 15.67 6.94 11.77
CA ILE A 147 15.09 8.08 11.11
C ILE A 147 13.62 8.23 11.52
N ASP A 148 13.17 9.46 11.67
CA ASP A 148 11.82 9.77 12.09
C ASP A 148 10.90 10.07 10.91
N PHE A 149 9.63 9.75 11.07
CA PHE A 149 8.60 10.16 10.13
C PHE A 149 8.17 11.61 10.38
N ARG A 150 7.94 12.34 9.28
CA ARG A 150 7.31 13.66 9.33
C ARG A 150 5.86 13.54 9.82
N LYS A 151 5.46 14.40 10.78
CA LYS A 151 4.11 14.42 11.36
C LYS A 151 3.15 15.30 10.59
N SER A 152 3.65 16.39 9.99
CA SER A 152 2.85 17.34 9.22
C SER A 152 2.55 16.84 7.81
N ASN A 153 1.48 17.34 7.20
CA ASN A 153 1.15 17.02 5.81
C ASN A 153 2.23 17.57 4.85
N VAL A 154 2.56 16.79 3.83
CA VAL A 154 3.37 17.26 2.69
C VAL A 154 2.52 18.15 1.77
N ARG A 155 3.18 19.08 1.08
CA ARG A 155 2.56 19.93 0.05
C ARG A 155 3.20 19.65 -1.31
N VAL A 156 2.43 19.84 -2.36
CA VAL A 156 2.96 19.82 -3.74
C VAL A 156 3.97 20.94 -3.90
N GLY A 157 5.11 20.65 -4.54
CA GLY A 157 6.23 21.57 -4.73
C GLY A 157 7.32 21.48 -3.65
N GLU A 158 7.12 20.75 -2.56
CA GLU A 158 8.17 20.55 -1.55
C GLU A 158 9.28 19.66 -2.08
N SER A 159 10.53 20.04 -1.80
CA SER A 159 11.72 19.26 -2.16
C SER A 159 11.80 17.97 -1.36
N VAL A 160 12.18 16.89 -2.03
CA VAL A 160 12.33 15.56 -1.45
C VAL A 160 13.52 14.82 -2.05
N TYR A 161 14.03 13.85 -1.29
CA TYR A 161 15.18 13.03 -1.66
C TYR A 161 14.84 11.56 -1.45
N ALA A 162 14.97 10.76 -2.51
CA ALA A 162 14.81 9.32 -2.43
C ALA A 162 16.17 8.66 -2.20
N ILE A 163 16.30 7.83 -1.17
CA ILE A 163 17.54 7.12 -0.83
C ILE A 163 17.29 5.63 -1.00
N GLY A 164 18.27 4.92 -1.58
CA GLY A 164 18.15 3.48 -1.75
C GLY A 164 19.38 2.81 -2.36
N THR A 165 19.18 1.56 -2.77
CA THR A 165 20.20 0.71 -3.41
C THR A 165 19.74 0.33 -4.83
N PRO A 166 19.83 1.25 -5.79
CA PRO A 166 19.34 1.00 -7.14
C PRO A 166 20.06 -0.20 -7.79
N LEU A 167 19.27 -1.02 -8.47
CA LEU A 167 19.72 -2.22 -9.18
C LEU A 167 20.45 -3.26 -8.30
N GLY A 168 20.40 -3.12 -6.96
CA GLY A 168 21.18 -3.95 -6.04
C GLY A 168 22.70 -3.80 -6.17
N LYS A 169 23.17 -2.79 -6.91
CA LYS A 169 24.58 -2.59 -7.25
C LYS A 169 25.18 -1.29 -6.75
N TYR A 170 24.34 -0.29 -6.56
CA TYR A 170 24.74 1.06 -6.18
C TYR A 170 24.13 1.44 -4.83
N PRO A 171 24.65 0.86 -3.72
CA PRO A 171 24.10 1.13 -2.40
C PRO A 171 24.21 2.62 -2.04
N TYR A 172 23.20 3.09 -1.29
CA TYR A 172 23.18 4.46 -0.76
C TYR A 172 23.17 5.56 -1.82
N SER A 173 22.55 5.29 -2.96
CA SER A 173 22.33 6.32 -3.98
C SER A 173 21.19 7.24 -3.58
N VAL A 174 21.32 8.51 -3.92
CA VAL A 174 20.34 9.55 -3.64
C VAL A 174 19.87 10.18 -4.94
N SER A 175 18.59 10.42 -5.07
CA SER A 175 18.01 11.23 -6.14
C SER A 175 17.11 12.31 -5.55
N ASP A 176 17.18 13.51 -6.10
CA ASP A 176 16.40 14.67 -5.70
C ASP A 176 15.16 14.87 -6.58
N GLY A 177 14.21 15.62 -6.06
CA GLY A 177 12.98 15.97 -6.77
C GLY A 177 12.02 16.76 -5.91
N ILE A 178 10.77 16.83 -6.35
CA ILE A 178 9.69 17.47 -5.61
C ILE A 178 8.49 16.54 -5.49
N ILE A 179 7.63 16.81 -4.53
CA ILE A 179 6.28 16.24 -4.50
C ILE A 179 5.50 16.86 -5.65
N SER A 180 5.18 16.06 -6.68
CA SER A 180 4.44 16.51 -7.87
C SER A 180 2.94 16.19 -7.81
N GLY A 181 2.51 15.36 -6.86
CA GLY A 181 1.11 15.02 -6.63
C GLY A 181 0.87 14.32 -5.32
N LYS A 182 -0.39 14.31 -4.89
CA LYS A 182 -0.83 13.67 -3.64
C LYS A 182 -2.09 12.84 -3.89
N ASN A 183 -2.41 11.96 -2.94
CA ASN A 183 -3.59 11.11 -2.99
C ASN A 183 -3.70 10.32 -4.31
N ARG A 184 -2.56 9.90 -4.83
CA ARG A 184 -2.55 9.11 -6.06
C ARG A 184 -3.06 7.71 -5.78
N VAL A 185 -3.84 7.23 -6.72
CA VAL A 185 -4.33 5.88 -6.78
C VAL A 185 -3.39 5.09 -7.67
N ARG A 186 -3.04 3.89 -7.23
CA ARG A 186 -2.14 3.03 -7.98
C ARG A 186 -2.86 1.77 -8.44
N ASP A 187 -2.53 1.35 -9.66
CA ASP A 187 -2.90 0.04 -10.17
C ASP A 187 -1.89 -1.01 -9.73
N GLY A 188 -2.32 -2.27 -9.64
CA GLY A 188 -1.44 -3.37 -9.26
C GLY A 188 -1.80 -4.01 -7.91
N THR A 189 -0.86 -4.80 -7.38
CA THR A 189 -1.03 -5.59 -6.13
C THR A 189 -0.95 -4.76 -4.87
N THR A 190 -0.39 -3.57 -4.95
CA THR A 190 -0.22 -2.66 -3.83
C THR A 190 -1.38 -1.70 -3.73
N GLY A 191 -1.72 -1.27 -2.53
CA GLY A 191 -2.88 -0.42 -2.26
C GLY A 191 -2.95 0.82 -3.13
N LYS A 192 -4.14 1.16 -3.54
CA LYS A 192 -4.42 2.25 -4.48
C LYS A 192 -4.38 3.64 -3.87
N PHE A 193 -4.44 3.77 -2.55
CA PHE A 193 -4.67 5.04 -1.88
C PHE A 193 -3.48 5.49 -1.07
N GLY A 194 -3.37 6.82 -0.87
CA GLY A 194 -2.38 7.39 0.03
C GLY A 194 -0.97 7.42 -0.56
N PHE A 195 -0.84 7.46 -1.88
CA PHE A 195 0.46 7.61 -2.52
C PHE A 195 0.77 9.06 -2.87
N LEU A 196 2.01 9.44 -2.62
CA LEU A 196 2.63 10.65 -3.13
C LEU A 196 3.20 10.36 -4.50
N GLN A 197 3.05 11.30 -5.43
CA GLN A 197 3.79 11.31 -6.68
C GLN A 197 5.01 12.23 -6.51
N SER A 198 6.17 11.77 -6.94
CA SER A 198 7.42 12.53 -6.86
C SER A 198 8.17 12.52 -8.20
N THR A 199 8.95 13.57 -8.44
CA THR A 199 9.91 13.62 -9.54
C THR A 199 11.28 13.06 -9.16
N ALA A 200 11.55 12.80 -7.87
CA ALA A 200 12.76 12.09 -7.44
C ALA A 200 12.80 10.71 -8.07
N THR A 201 13.86 10.43 -8.81
CA THR A 201 13.95 9.20 -9.60
C THR A 201 14.03 7.96 -8.72
N ILE A 202 13.08 7.07 -8.89
CA ILE A 202 13.07 5.74 -8.28
C ILE A 202 13.29 4.73 -9.40
N ILE A 203 14.18 3.77 -9.17
CA ILE A 203 14.41 2.63 -10.06
C ILE A 203 14.45 1.34 -9.24
N TRP A 204 14.52 0.19 -9.92
CA TRP A 204 14.58 -1.11 -9.26
C TRP A 204 15.69 -1.15 -8.19
N GLY A 205 15.32 -1.56 -6.98
CA GLY A 205 16.19 -1.62 -5.81
C GLY A 205 15.99 -0.45 -4.84
N ASN A 206 15.39 0.67 -5.25
CA ASN A 206 15.02 1.76 -4.34
C ASN A 206 13.74 1.46 -3.55
N SER A 207 12.95 0.45 -3.96
CA SER A 207 11.73 0.03 -3.27
C SER A 207 12.00 -0.30 -1.81
N GLY A 208 11.17 0.24 -0.91
CA GLY A 208 11.29 0.12 0.54
C GLY A 208 12.20 1.16 1.20
N GLY A 209 13.01 1.88 0.43
CA GLY A 209 13.82 3.00 0.94
C GLY A 209 12.98 4.23 1.29
N PRO A 210 13.52 5.18 2.06
CA PRO A 210 12.81 6.37 2.44
C PRO A 210 12.79 7.42 1.33
N LEU A 211 11.67 8.15 1.24
CA LEU A 211 11.59 9.48 0.64
C LEU A 211 11.62 10.48 1.78
N ILE A 212 12.64 11.35 1.83
CA ILE A 212 12.85 12.29 2.94
C ILE A 212 12.65 13.73 2.51
N ASP A 213 12.32 14.61 3.49
CA ASP A 213 12.26 16.06 3.31
C ASP A 213 13.63 16.72 3.57
N THR A 214 13.68 18.03 3.46
CA THR A 214 14.88 18.85 3.71
C THR A 214 15.36 18.86 5.17
N GLU A 215 14.57 18.30 6.10
CA GLU A 215 14.94 18.14 7.50
C GLU A 215 15.32 16.69 7.83
N GLY A 216 15.46 15.82 6.81
CA GLY A 216 15.83 14.42 6.98
C GLY A 216 14.72 13.51 7.49
N ARG A 217 13.45 13.96 7.50
CA ARG A 217 12.32 13.17 7.99
C ARG A 217 11.66 12.41 6.85
N VAL A 218 11.24 11.19 7.11
CA VAL A 218 10.53 10.36 6.13
C VAL A 218 9.16 10.95 5.83
N VAL A 219 8.91 11.29 4.58
CA VAL A 219 7.62 11.73 4.03
C VAL A 219 6.90 10.61 3.31
N GLY A 220 7.61 9.55 2.90
CA GLY A 220 7.03 8.38 2.26
C GLY A 220 7.99 7.21 2.16
N ILE A 221 7.46 6.04 1.78
CA ILE A 221 8.22 4.84 1.46
C ILE A 221 8.22 4.67 -0.05
N ASN A 222 9.39 4.69 -0.67
CA ASN A 222 9.54 4.46 -2.11
C ASN A 222 8.94 3.10 -2.49
N SER A 223 8.07 3.06 -3.46
CA SER A 223 7.35 1.82 -3.79
C SER A 223 7.44 1.47 -5.27
N GLN A 224 7.07 2.35 -6.19
CA GLN A 224 6.97 2.02 -7.61
C GLN A 224 7.34 3.17 -8.54
N ILE A 225 7.70 2.78 -9.75
CA ILE A 225 7.90 3.63 -10.93
C ILE A 225 6.73 3.47 -11.88
N GLU A 226 6.47 4.50 -12.67
CA GLU A 226 5.53 4.41 -13.79
C GLU A 226 6.20 3.76 -14.99
N ILE A 227 5.56 2.72 -15.52
CA ILE A 227 5.97 2.06 -16.75
C ILE A 227 4.86 2.27 -17.78
N VAL A 228 5.19 2.87 -18.89
CA VAL A 228 4.28 3.03 -20.01
C VAL A 228 4.57 1.93 -21.05
N ASP A 229 3.61 1.05 -21.22
CA ASP A 229 3.67 -0.01 -22.22
C ASP A 229 3.13 0.50 -23.55
N LYS A 230 3.95 0.36 -24.59
CA LYS A 230 3.55 0.50 -25.99
C LYS A 230 3.72 -0.85 -26.67
N PRO A 231 2.99 -1.14 -27.78
CA PRO A 231 3.15 -2.39 -28.49
C PRO A 231 4.62 -2.69 -28.81
N GLY A 232 5.17 -3.73 -28.17
CA GLY A 232 6.56 -4.17 -28.34
C GLY A 232 7.63 -3.44 -27.51
N GLN A 233 7.29 -2.43 -26.72
CA GLN A 233 8.26 -1.70 -25.90
C GLN A 233 7.64 -1.17 -24.61
N SER A 234 8.38 -1.30 -23.49
CA SER A 234 8.03 -0.69 -22.21
C SER A 234 9.02 0.42 -21.88
N PHE A 235 8.51 1.59 -21.49
CA PHE A 235 9.30 2.75 -21.15
C PHE A 235 9.10 3.14 -19.69
N ILE A 236 10.19 3.29 -18.96
CA ILE A 236 10.18 3.89 -17.62
C ILE A 236 9.96 5.40 -17.76
N GLN A 237 9.07 5.95 -16.94
CA GLN A 237 8.86 7.40 -16.81
C GLN A 237 9.62 7.90 -15.58
N PRO A 238 10.85 8.40 -15.72
CA PRO A 238 11.73 8.66 -14.59
C PRO A 238 11.25 9.77 -13.65
N GLN A 239 10.32 10.62 -14.09
CA GLN A 239 9.75 11.71 -13.29
C GLN A 239 8.35 11.42 -12.73
N ILE A 240 7.86 10.20 -12.89
CA ILE A 240 6.58 9.75 -12.33
C ILE A 240 6.85 8.57 -11.41
N ASN A 241 7.11 8.86 -10.17
CA ASN A 241 7.45 7.88 -9.14
C ASN A 241 6.47 7.99 -7.98
N PHE A 242 6.24 6.88 -7.28
CA PHE A 242 5.26 6.80 -6.22
C PHE A 242 5.89 6.33 -4.91
N ALA A 243 5.54 7.02 -3.84
CA ALA A 243 5.90 6.64 -2.48
C ALA A 243 4.64 6.59 -1.61
N LEU A 244 4.52 5.58 -0.74
CA LEU A 244 3.44 5.52 0.23
C LEU A 244 3.60 6.65 1.24
N GLU A 245 2.56 7.46 1.44
CA GLU A 245 2.59 8.61 2.35
C GLU A 245 2.91 8.18 3.79
N ALA A 246 3.76 8.94 4.47
CA ALA A 246 4.24 8.69 5.83
C ALA A 246 3.12 8.40 6.83
N LYS A 247 1.98 9.10 6.75
CA LYS A 247 0.84 8.89 7.68
C LYS A 247 0.20 7.51 7.50
N VAL A 248 0.05 7.05 6.27
CA VAL A 248 -0.47 5.70 5.98
C VAL A 248 0.54 4.65 6.42
N ALA A 249 1.82 4.86 6.09
CA ALA A 249 2.90 3.96 6.50
C ALA A 249 2.98 3.82 8.03
N GLN A 250 2.94 4.95 8.76
CA GLN A 250 2.97 4.93 10.23
C GLN A 250 1.79 4.16 10.83
N LYS A 251 0.57 4.34 10.28
CA LYS A 251 -0.60 3.57 10.73
C LYS A 251 -0.36 2.08 10.55
N VAL A 252 0.07 1.65 9.36
CA VAL A 252 0.37 0.24 9.07
C VAL A 252 1.43 -0.31 10.02
N ILE A 253 2.55 0.41 10.19
CA ILE A 253 3.65 0.00 11.08
C ILE A 253 3.19 -0.11 12.54
N ASN A 254 2.44 0.88 13.03
CA ASN A 254 1.92 0.85 14.39
C ASN A 254 0.95 -0.32 14.60
N ASP A 255 0.08 -0.58 13.64
CA ASP A 255 -0.83 -1.72 13.69
C ASP A 255 -0.06 -3.05 13.71
N VAL A 256 0.93 -3.23 12.85
CA VAL A 256 1.78 -4.43 12.80
C VAL A 256 2.47 -4.66 14.16
N LEU A 257 3.07 -3.62 14.73
CA LEU A 257 3.81 -3.73 16.00
C LEU A 257 2.90 -3.97 17.21
N ASN A 258 1.67 -3.42 17.20
CA ASN A 258 0.75 -3.51 18.32
C ASN A 258 -0.25 -4.68 18.23
N ASN A 259 -0.42 -5.29 17.05
CA ASN A 259 -1.44 -6.29 16.79
C ASN A 259 -0.86 -7.61 16.25
N HIS A 260 0.30 -8.04 16.75
CA HIS A 260 0.92 -9.32 16.37
C HIS A 260 1.11 -9.51 14.86
N GLY A 261 1.47 -8.45 14.14
CA GLY A 261 1.75 -8.49 12.71
C GLY A 261 0.57 -8.16 11.80
N PHE A 262 -0.62 -7.89 12.35
CA PHE A 262 -1.84 -7.65 11.57
C PHE A 262 -2.23 -6.18 11.53
N VAL A 263 -2.70 -5.73 10.36
CA VAL A 263 -3.21 -4.37 10.15
C VAL A 263 -4.73 -4.33 10.34
N LYS A 264 -5.17 -3.43 11.20
CA LYS A 264 -6.58 -3.18 11.44
C LYS A 264 -7.13 -2.21 10.40
N ARG A 265 -8.26 -2.55 9.82
CA ARG A 265 -8.94 -1.69 8.84
C ARG A 265 -10.24 -1.13 9.40
N PRO A 266 -10.53 0.16 9.17
CA PRO A 266 -11.82 0.72 9.54
C PRO A 266 -12.92 0.16 8.65
N TYR A 267 -14.10 0.03 9.23
CA TYR A 267 -15.28 -0.39 8.53
C TYR A 267 -16.48 0.50 8.89
N LEU A 268 -17.12 1.02 7.85
CA LEU A 268 -18.38 1.77 7.94
C LEU A 268 -19.52 1.03 7.29
N GLY A 269 -19.27 0.31 6.21
CA GLY A 269 -20.28 -0.34 5.39
C GLY A 269 -20.96 0.63 4.42
N THR A 270 -20.27 1.66 3.98
CA THR A 270 -20.71 2.59 2.94
C THR A 270 -20.08 2.23 1.61
N GLU A 271 -20.84 2.42 0.53
CA GLU A 271 -20.32 2.38 -0.84
C GLU A 271 -20.51 3.75 -1.49
N PHE A 272 -19.43 4.31 -1.98
CA PHE A 272 -19.43 5.54 -2.75
C PHE A 272 -19.17 5.22 -4.21
N SER A 273 -19.89 5.88 -5.12
CA SER A 273 -19.70 5.77 -6.56
C SER A 273 -19.66 7.16 -7.19
N GLN A 274 -19.08 7.24 -8.37
CA GLN A 274 -19.08 8.44 -9.20
C GLN A 274 -19.35 7.99 -10.62
N SER A 275 -20.25 8.67 -11.33
CA SER A 275 -20.57 8.33 -12.71
C SER A 275 -19.55 8.95 -13.65
N TYR A 276 -19.22 8.24 -14.71
CA TYR A 276 -18.28 8.70 -15.74
C TYR A 276 -18.81 8.36 -17.14
N ARG A 277 -18.42 9.08 -18.13
CA ARG A 277 -18.69 8.81 -19.54
C ARG A 277 -17.39 8.50 -20.25
N TYR A 278 -17.36 7.42 -21.01
CA TYR A 278 -16.22 7.16 -21.87
C TYR A 278 -16.19 8.18 -23.00
N ASN A 279 -15.07 8.86 -23.15
CA ASN A 279 -14.79 9.80 -24.20
C ASN A 279 -13.83 9.16 -25.20
N SER A 280 -14.34 8.78 -26.37
CA SER A 280 -13.55 8.09 -27.39
C SER A 280 -12.47 8.98 -28.03
N SER A 281 -12.66 10.31 -28.02
CA SER A 281 -11.69 11.24 -28.58
C SER A 281 -10.39 11.32 -27.76
N TRP A 282 -10.51 11.14 -26.45
CA TRP A 282 -9.36 11.19 -25.53
C TRP A 282 -8.98 9.82 -24.99
N GLN A 283 -9.72 8.76 -25.36
CA GLN A 283 -9.57 7.40 -24.81
C GLN A 283 -9.55 7.38 -23.27
N ALA A 284 -10.34 8.27 -22.66
CA ALA A 284 -10.40 8.48 -21.22
C ALA A 284 -11.85 8.53 -20.73
N TYR A 285 -12.03 8.52 -19.43
CA TYR A 285 -13.33 8.61 -18.80
C TYR A 285 -13.52 9.99 -18.16
N ASP A 286 -14.52 10.73 -18.61
CA ASP A 286 -14.92 12.00 -18.02
C ASP A 286 -15.91 11.76 -16.88
N ALA A 287 -15.69 12.38 -15.71
CA ALA A 287 -16.65 12.34 -14.63
C ALA A 287 -17.94 13.07 -15.01
N ILE A 288 -19.09 12.43 -14.77
CA ILE A 288 -20.42 13.03 -14.97
C ILE A 288 -20.90 13.67 -13.66
N ASP A 289 -20.67 12.98 -12.55
CA ASP A 289 -20.98 13.50 -11.24
C ASP A 289 -19.80 14.34 -10.72
N ASP A 290 -20.08 15.52 -10.24
CA ASP A 290 -19.06 16.44 -9.70
C ASP A 290 -18.42 15.89 -8.42
N LEU A 291 -19.15 15.03 -7.68
CA LEU A 291 -18.76 14.52 -6.37
C LEU A 291 -19.14 13.04 -6.22
N PRO A 292 -18.46 12.29 -5.33
CA PRO A 292 -18.88 10.95 -4.98
C PRO A 292 -20.29 10.93 -4.39
N VAL A 293 -21.08 9.95 -4.77
CA VAL A 293 -22.43 9.74 -4.30
C VAL A 293 -22.48 8.50 -3.40
N LEU A 294 -23.11 8.60 -2.24
CA LEU A 294 -23.41 7.44 -1.39
C LEU A 294 -24.39 6.53 -2.13
N SER A 295 -23.89 5.47 -2.73
CA SER A 295 -24.66 4.59 -3.59
C SER A 295 -25.35 3.47 -2.80
N ASN A 296 -24.73 2.99 -1.72
CA ASN A 296 -25.29 1.96 -0.86
C ASN A 296 -24.79 2.08 0.56
N VAL A 297 -25.58 1.47 1.45
CA VAL A 297 -25.21 1.22 2.85
C VAL A 297 -25.49 -0.25 3.15
N ILE A 298 -24.46 -0.97 3.58
CA ILE A 298 -24.55 -2.40 3.86
C ILE A 298 -25.40 -2.60 5.12
N PRO A 299 -26.43 -3.46 5.11
CA PRO A 299 -27.21 -3.80 6.29
C PRO A 299 -26.31 -4.30 7.43
N SER A 300 -26.70 -4.03 8.67
CA SER A 300 -25.94 -4.40 9.90
C SER A 300 -24.55 -3.76 10.05
N SER A 301 -24.19 -2.83 9.14
CA SER A 301 -22.96 -2.06 9.25
C SER A 301 -23.10 -0.90 10.25
N PRO A 302 -21.98 -0.31 10.70
CA PRO A 302 -22.00 0.90 11.55
C PRO A 302 -22.82 2.05 10.96
N ALA A 303 -22.76 2.24 9.65
CA ALA A 303 -23.48 3.30 8.93
C ALA A 303 -24.97 3.01 8.69
N SER A 304 -25.42 1.77 8.90
CA SER A 304 -26.73 1.29 8.42
C SER A 304 -27.91 2.13 8.92
N LEU A 305 -27.92 2.49 10.19
CA LEU A 305 -29.01 3.30 10.77
C LEU A 305 -28.90 4.77 10.42
N ALA A 306 -27.67 5.31 10.46
CA ALA A 306 -27.44 6.74 10.29
C ALA A 306 -27.57 7.18 8.81
N LEU A 307 -27.18 6.35 7.87
CA LEU A 307 -27.05 6.74 6.46
C LEU A 307 -28.04 6.13 5.49
N LYS A 308 -28.91 5.21 5.91
CA LYS A 308 -29.86 4.57 4.98
C LYS A 308 -30.74 5.58 4.22
N ASN A 309 -31.12 6.68 4.86
CA ASN A 309 -31.93 7.73 4.24
C ASN A 309 -31.10 8.72 3.41
N MET A 310 -29.77 8.63 3.49
CA MET A 310 -28.82 9.47 2.77
C MET A 310 -28.34 8.83 1.46
N ILE A 311 -28.79 7.63 1.11
CA ILE A 311 -28.49 7.01 -0.20
C ILE A 311 -28.90 7.99 -1.31
N GLY A 312 -27.99 8.24 -2.26
CA GLY A 312 -28.11 9.26 -3.30
C GLY A 312 -27.56 10.63 -2.92
N ALA A 313 -27.04 10.84 -1.69
CA ALA A 313 -26.41 12.07 -1.28
C ALA A 313 -24.99 12.19 -1.83
N SER A 314 -24.56 13.39 -2.20
CA SER A 314 -23.18 13.71 -2.59
C SER A 314 -22.32 13.86 -1.33
N LEU A 315 -21.15 13.27 -1.32
CA LEU A 315 -20.15 13.41 -0.25
C LEU A 315 -19.32 14.66 -0.48
N LEU A 316 -19.32 15.57 0.49
CA LEU A 316 -18.57 16.82 0.44
C LEU A 316 -17.26 16.71 1.22
N LYS A 317 -17.31 16.14 2.44
CA LYS A 317 -16.15 16.05 3.34
C LYS A 317 -16.15 14.73 4.10
N ILE A 318 -14.95 14.30 4.44
CA ILE A 318 -14.67 13.30 5.47
C ILE A 318 -13.82 13.98 6.53
N ASN A 319 -14.34 14.09 7.77
CA ASN A 319 -13.79 14.97 8.79
C ASN A 319 -13.60 16.39 8.20
N ASP A 320 -12.39 16.97 8.32
CA ASP A 320 -12.09 18.31 7.80
C ASP A 320 -11.61 18.29 6.33
N THR A 321 -11.48 17.11 5.71
CA THR A 321 -10.94 16.98 4.35
C THR A 321 -12.04 17.08 3.31
N GLU A 322 -11.93 18.03 2.39
CA GLU A 322 -12.79 18.11 1.20
C GLU A 322 -12.53 16.94 0.25
N ILE A 323 -13.62 16.38 -0.28
CA ILE A 323 -13.59 15.21 -1.16
C ILE A 323 -14.08 15.62 -2.55
N ARG A 324 -13.29 15.31 -3.58
CA ARG A 324 -13.57 15.65 -4.98
C ARG A 324 -13.93 14.43 -5.83
N ASN A 325 -13.45 13.25 -5.44
CA ASN A 325 -13.67 12.02 -6.18
C ASN A 325 -13.67 10.80 -5.26
N VAL A 326 -14.06 9.64 -5.79
CA VAL A 326 -14.17 8.38 -5.05
C VAL A 326 -12.81 7.93 -4.49
N ASP A 327 -11.73 8.16 -5.23
CA ASP A 327 -10.40 7.72 -4.81
C ASP A 327 -9.93 8.49 -3.58
N GLU A 328 -10.21 9.80 -3.52
CA GLU A 328 -9.96 10.62 -2.32
C GLU A 328 -10.82 10.15 -1.14
N ALA A 329 -12.10 9.85 -1.38
CA ALA A 329 -12.99 9.33 -0.34
C ALA A 329 -12.47 8.02 0.26
N LEU A 330 -12.08 7.08 -0.57
CA LEU A 330 -11.55 5.78 -0.13
C LEU A 330 -10.22 5.95 0.60
N GLY A 331 -9.35 6.83 0.08
CA GLY A 331 -8.06 7.14 0.71
C GLY A 331 -8.22 7.74 2.11
N GLU A 332 -9.14 8.69 2.28
CA GLU A 332 -9.41 9.28 3.60
C GLU A 332 -10.04 8.27 4.57
N LEU A 333 -10.93 7.40 4.10
CA LEU A 333 -11.51 6.36 4.94
C LEU A 333 -10.46 5.35 5.45
N GLU A 334 -9.48 4.98 4.64
CA GLU A 334 -8.42 4.06 5.04
C GLU A 334 -7.46 4.65 6.11
N LYS A 335 -7.36 5.97 6.23
CA LYS A 335 -6.55 6.64 7.26
C LYS A 335 -7.19 6.60 8.66
N ILE A 336 -8.46 6.27 8.76
CA ILE A 336 -9.22 6.28 10.01
C ILE A 336 -8.81 5.10 10.89
N ILE A 337 -8.69 5.36 12.18
CA ILE A 337 -8.41 4.33 13.18
C ILE A 337 -9.72 3.63 13.53
N PRO A 338 -9.81 2.29 13.45
CA PRO A 338 -11.00 1.55 13.87
C PRO A 338 -11.42 1.88 15.30
N GLY A 339 -12.73 2.06 15.49
CA GLY A 339 -13.31 2.42 16.79
C GLY A 339 -13.42 3.94 17.05
N THR A 340 -12.81 4.78 16.18
CA THR A 340 -12.96 6.23 16.25
C THR A 340 -14.16 6.70 15.44
N ASN A 341 -14.65 7.92 15.76
CA ASN A 341 -15.69 8.56 14.99
C ASN A 341 -15.13 9.12 13.68
N VAL A 342 -15.95 9.06 12.64
CA VAL A 342 -15.74 9.75 11.37
C VAL A 342 -16.94 10.61 11.07
N ASP A 343 -16.70 11.84 10.68
CA ASP A 343 -17.72 12.80 10.29
C ASP A 343 -17.85 12.82 8.77
N LEU A 344 -19.04 12.46 8.27
CA LEU A 344 -19.35 12.52 6.85
C LEU A 344 -20.27 13.71 6.60
N THR A 345 -19.79 14.70 5.84
CA THR A 345 -20.61 15.80 5.38
C THR A 345 -21.22 15.46 4.03
N LEU A 346 -22.51 15.30 4.01
CA LEU A 346 -23.31 14.85 2.87
C LEU A 346 -24.32 15.91 2.43
N LYS A 347 -24.55 16.03 1.12
CA LYS A 347 -25.57 16.93 0.55
C LYS A 347 -26.64 16.14 -0.18
N LYS A 348 -27.90 16.29 0.24
CA LYS A 348 -29.06 15.69 -0.42
C LYS A 348 -30.20 16.71 -0.51
N ASN A 349 -30.82 16.83 -1.67
CA ASN A 349 -31.96 17.76 -1.88
C ASN A 349 -31.68 19.20 -1.37
N ASN A 350 -30.50 19.72 -1.70
CA ASN A 350 -30.01 21.05 -1.26
C ASN A 350 -29.81 21.24 0.25
N LYS A 351 -29.96 20.20 1.05
CA LYS A 351 -29.59 20.22 2.47
C LYS A 351 -28.23 19.56 2.67
N THR A 352 -27.39 20.22 3.44
CA THR A 352 -26.09 19.69 3.86
C THR A 352 -26.18 19.27 5.32
N GLU A 353 -25.73 18.07 5.62
CA GLU A 353 -25.75 17.50 6.95
C GLU A 353 -24.40 16.81 7.23
N THR A 354 -23.89 17.00 8.45
CA THR A 354 -22.73 16.25 8.93
C THR A 354 -23.17 15.20 9.90
N ILE A 355 -22.84 13.94 9.60
CA ILE A 355 -23.24 12.77 10.36
C ILE A 355 -22.00 12.08 10.91
N SER A 356 -21.90 12.01 12.23
CA SER A 356 -20.80 11.35 12.94
C SER A 356 -21.13 9.88 13.15
N ILE A 357 -20.21 8.99 12.74
CA ILE A 357 -20.38 7.55 12.82
C ILE A 357 -19.14 6.93 13.45
N GLN A 358 -19.34 6.13 14.49
CA GLN A 358 -18.25 5.35 15.06
C GLN A 358 -17.92 4.18 14.13
N THR A 359 -16.68 4.14 13.66
CA THR A 359 -16.18 3.03 12.84
C THR A 359 -16.02 1.78 13.69
N LYS A 360 -16.03 0.62 13.06
CA LYS A 360 -15.66 -0.66 13.66
C LYS A 360 -14.41 -1.21 12.98
N GLU A 361 -13.78 -2.20 13.59
CA GLU A 361 -12.74 -2.97 12.94
C GLU A 361 -13.36 -3.91 11.90
N LEU A 362 -12.86 -3.89 10.68
CA LEU A 362 -13.25 -4.84 9.64
C LEU A 362 -12.86 -6.25 10.07
N ASN A 363 -13.84 -7.14 10.10
CA ASN A 363 -13.65 -8.53 10.50
C ASN A 363 -14.37 -9.49 9.53
N GLY A 364 -14.19 -10.80 9.76
CA GLY A 364 -14.76 -11.83 8.90
C GLY A 364 -16.29 -11.76 8.79
N SER A 365 -17.00 -11.37 9.86
CA SER A 365 -18.45 -11.23 9.83
C SER A 365 -18.89 -10.10 8.89
N TYR A 366 -18.25 -8.93 8.98
CA TYR A 366 -18.54 -7.81 8.08
C TYR A 366 -18.20 -8.12 6.62
N LEU A 367 -17.08 -8.85 6.39
CA LEU A 367 -16.73 -9.33 5.05
C LEU A 367 -17.76 -10.30 4.50
N ALA A 368 -18.24 -11.23 5.31
CA ALA A 368 -19.29 -12.15 4.93
C ALA A 368 -20.62 -11.43 4.62
N ASP A 369 -21.01 -10.44 5.43
CA ASP A 369 -22.20 -9.63 5.19
C ASP A 369 -22.08 -8.80 3.91
N MET A 370 -20.89 -8.28 3.62
CA MET A 370 -20.61 -7.61 2.36
C MET A 370 -20.75 -8.56 1.17
N ALA A 371 -20.21 -9.78 1.25
CA ALA A 371 -20.35 -10.79 0.20
C ALA A 371 -21.84 -11.16 -0.04
N LYS A 372 -22.62 -11.40 1.02
CA LYS A 372 -24.05 -11.64 0.94
C LYS A 372 -24.79 -10.48 0.29
N PHE A 373 -24.49 -9.26 0.68
CA PHE A 373 -25.13 -8.07 0.15
C PHE A 373 -24.83 -7.89 -1.34
N VAL A 374 -23.57 -8.00 -1.74
CA VAL A 374 -23.12 -7.87 -3.12
C VAL A 374 -23.74 -8.93 -4.01
N LEU A 375 -23.71 -10.19 -3.58
CA LEU A 375 -24.24 -11.31 -4.36
C LEU A 375 -25.76 -11.43 -4.25
N GLY A 376 -26.36 -11.00 -3.15
CA GLY A 376 -27.83 -10.97 -2.96
C GLY A 376 -28.53 -9.99 -3.91
N LYS A 377 -27.83 -8.97 -4.42
CA LYS A 377 -28.35 -8.13 -5.51
C LYS A 377 -28.47 -8.88 -6.84
N GLN A 378 -27.81 -10.03 -6.95
CA GLN A 378 -27.92 -10.95 -8.08
C GLN A 378 -28.98 -12.00 -7.75
N ASN A 379 -30.22 -11.77 -8.05
CA ASN A 379 -31.37 -12.70 -7.76
C ASN A 379 -31.17 -14.13 -8.28
N THR A 380 -30.07 -14.38 -9.00
CA THR A 380 -29.78 -15.67 -9.65
C THR A 380 -28.80 -16.53 -8.87
N LEU A 381 -28.11 -16.01 -7.85
CA LEU A 381 -27.11 -16.76 -7.11
C LEU A 381 -27.55 -17.02 -5.68
N ARG A 382 -27.69 -18.29 -5.35
CA ARG A 382 -27.93 -18.73 -3.96
C ARG A 382 -26.62 -19.27 -3.40
N LEU A 383 -26.17 -18.66 -2.30
CA LEU A 383 -24.98 -19.05 -1.57
C LEU A 383 -25.35 -19.94 -0.38
N THR A 384 -24.54 -20.96 -0.17
CA THR A 384 -24.54 -21.76 1.05
C THR A 384 -23.13 -21.82 1.59
N ASP A 385 -22.93 -21.39 2.83
CA ASP A 385 -21.65 -21.41 3.55
C ASP A 385 -21.78 -22.42 4.70
N ASN A 386 -20.96 -23.45 4.69
CA ASN A 386 -20.96 -24.51 5.70
C ASN A 386 -19.53 -25.01 5.96
N GLN A 387 -19.37 -26.03 6.81
CA GLN A 387 -18.05 -26.58 7.16
C GLN A 387 -17.28 -27.16 5.97
N ASP A 388 -17.97 -27.58 4.90
CA ASP A 388 -17.37 -28.15 3.70
C ASP A 388 -16.90 -27.06 2.70
N GLY A 389 -17.30 -25.82 2.92
CA GLY A 389 -16.91 -24.67 2.10
C GLY A 389 -18.06 -23.80 1.63
N LEU A 390 -17.76 -22.92 0.71
CA LEU A 390 -18.72 -22.03 0.08
C LEU A 390 -19.26 -22.64 -1.21
N PHE A 391 -20.58 -22.78 -1.29
CA PHE A 391 -21.27 -23.32 -2.44
C PHE A 391 -22.19 -22.30 -3.09
N ILE A 392 -22.30 -22.39 -4.40
CA ILE A 392 -23.12 -21.50 -5.22
C ILE A 392 -24.07 -22.36 -6.11
N LYS A 393 -25.32 -21.95 -6.24
CA LYS A 393 -26.19 -22.49 -7.28
C LYS A 393 -26.09 -21.64 -8.51
N LEU A 394 -25.66 -22.24 -9.61
CA LEU A 394 -25.52 -21.55 -10.89
C LEU A 394 -26.88 -21.56 -11.63
N PRO A 395 -27.25 -20.48 -12.34
CA PRO A 395 -28.42 -20.47 -13.21
C PRO A 395 -28.28 -21.55 -14.28
N ASN A 396 -29.39 -22.30 -14.50
CA ASN A 396 -29.48 -23.32 -15.54
C ASN A 396 -28.51 -24.52 -15.40
N LYS A 397 -27.91 -24.72 -14.22
CA LYS A 397 -27.07 -25.88 -13.91
C LYS A 397 -27.62 -26.66 -12.74
N VAL A 398 -27.54 -27.98 -12.83
CA VAL A 398 -27.97 -28.91 -11.77
C VAL A 398 -26.87 -29.02 -10.71
N GLY A 399 -27.27 -29.18 -9.45
CA GLY A 399 -26.36 -29.40 -8.32
C GLY A 399 -25.83 -28.12 -7.65
N SER A 400 -25.00 -28.33 -6.66
CA SER A 400 -24.30 -27.27 -5.92
C SER A 400 -22.83 -27.21 -6.38
N TRP A 401 -22.37 -26.02 -6.66
CA TRP A 401 -21.01 -25.79 -7.16
C TRP A 401 -20.14 -25.17 -6.07
N ARG A 402 -19.06 -25.82 -5.70
CA ARG A 402 -18.13 -25.29 -4.71
C ARG A 402 -17.31 -24.15 -5.31
N VAL A 403 -17.23 -23.02 -4.63
CA VAL A 403 -16.32 -21.94 -4.99
C VAL A 403 -14.91 -22.34 -4.55
N MET A 404 -14.03 -22.57 -5.49
CA MET A 404 -12.64 -23.02 -5.24
C MET A 404 -11.72 -21.85 -5.03
N SER A 405 -11.79 -20.88 -5.92
CA SER A 405 -10.96 -19.69 -5.87
C SER A 405 -11.66 -18.50 -6.52
N ALA A 406 -11.19 -17.32 -6.18
CA ALA A 406 -11.57 -16.08 -6.82
C ALA A 406 -10.32 -15.31 -7.19
N GLY A 407 -10.38 -14.48 -8.21
CA GLY A 407 -9.20 -13.71 -8.60
C GLY A 407 -9.52 -12.53 -9.48
N VAL A 408 -8.55 -11.63 -9.58
CA VAL A 408 -8.50 -10.57 -10.58
C VAL A 408 -7.53 -11.00 -11.66
N SER A 409 -7.98 -11.02 -12.90
CA SER A 409 -7.14 -11.34 -14.06
C SER A 409 -7.31 -10.24 -15.09
N LEU A 410 -6.29 -9.40 -15.23
CA LEU A 410 -6.15 -8.34 -16.21
C LEU A 410 -4.88 -8.60 -17.03
N ASP A 411 -4.71 -7.93 -18.16
CA ASP A 411 -3.66 -8.24 -19.15
C ASP A 411 -2.25 -8.43 -18.57
N ASN A 412 -1.86 -7.61 -17.59
CA ASN A 412 -0.53 -7.67 -16.96
C ASN A 412 -0.58 -8.01 -15.46
N PHE A 413 -1.74 -8.41 -14.94
CA PHE A 413 -1.92 -8.63 -13.52
C PHE A 413 -2.83 -9.81 -13.23
N LYS A 414 -2.37 -10.73 -12.38
CA LYS A 414 -3.15 -11.87 -11.92
C LYS A 414 -2.95 -12.06 -10.42
N GLN A 415 -4.03 -11.93 -9.67
CA GLN A 415 -4.09 -12.24 -8.24
C GLN A 415 -5.19 -13.25 -7.99
N MET A 416 -4.88 -14.32 -7.25
CA MET A 416 -5.82 -15.40 -6.94
C MET A 416 -5.89 -15.62 -5.43
N TRP A 417 -7.10 -15.92 -4.95
CA TRP A 417 -7.37 -16.28 -3.55
C TRP A 417 -8.11 -17.60 -3.48
N MET A 418 -7.69 -18.47 -2.59
CA MET A 418 -8.48 -19.64 -2.22
C MET A 418 -9.72 -19.20 -1.41
N ILE A 419 -10.88 -19.66 -1.79
CA ILE A 419 -12.15 -19.33 -1.13
C ILE A 419 -12.66 -20.52 -0.34
N LYS A 420 -12.68 -20.37 0.98
CA LYS A 420 -13.18 -21.41 1.90
C LYS A 420 -14.47 -20.96 2.59
N SER A 421 -14.74 -19.66 2.64
CA SER A 421 -15.85 -19.07 3.37
C SER A 421 -16.39 -17.81 2.69
N LEU A 422 -17.55 -17.33 3.15
CA LEU A 422 -18.08 -16.03 2.73
C LEU A 422 -17.16 -14.87 3.09
N SER A 423 -16.42 -14.95 4.19
CA SER A 423 -15.49 -13.91 4.57
C SER A 423 -14.31 -13.82 3.60
N ASP A 424 -13.80 -14.96 3.11
CA ASP A 424 -12.74 -14.97 2.08
C ASP A 424 -13.25 -14.33 0.78
N LEU A 425 -14.48 -14.69 0.39
CA LEU A 425 -15.10 -14.09 -0.79
C LEU A 425 -15.34 -12.58 -0.60
N GLY A 426 -15.73 -12.15 0.59
CA GLY A 426 -15.86 -10.73 0.93
C GLY A 426 -14.55 -9.96 0.83
N ALA A 427 -13.44 -10.56 1.28
CA ALA A 427 -12.12 -9.99 1.13
C ALA A 427 -11.70 -9.87 -0.35
N ALA A 428 -11.94 -10.93 -1.14
CA ALA A 428 -11.68 -10.92 -2.57
C ALA A 428 -12.53 -9.86 -3.31
N LEU A 429 -13.81 -9.74 -2.96
CA LEU A 429 -14.71 -8.73 -3.50
C LEU A 429 -14.26 -7.30 -3.17
N ARG A 430 -13.82 -7.06 -1.94
CA ARG A 430 -13.29 -5.75 -1.53
C ARG A 430 -12.06 -5.36 -2.34
N PHE A 431 -11.14 -6.30 -2.51
CA PHE A 431 -9.96 -6.09 -3.33
C PHE A 431 -10.33 -5.89 -4.81
N ALA A 432 -11.18 -6.75 -5.35
CA ALA A 432 -11.60 -6.71 -6.76
C ALA A 432 -12.40 -5.45 -7.11
N GLY A 433 -13.10 -4.85 -6.16
CA GLY A 433 -13.83 -3.60 -6.34
C GLY A 433 -12.92 -2.46 -6.86
N MET A 434 -11.63 -2.52 -6.55
CA MET A 434 -10.63 -1.58 -7.04
C MET A 434 -10.28 -1.78 -8.53
N TYR A 435 -10.47 -3.00 -9.04
CA TYR A 435 -10.13 -3.36 -10.43
C TYR A 435 -11.35 -3.50 -11.33
N GLY A 436 -12.55 -3.47 -10.74
CA GLY A 436 -13.80 -3.56 -11.47
C GLY A 436 -14.18 -4.97 -11.95
N VAL A 437 -13.39 -6.00 -11.66
CA VAL A 437 -13.66 -7.39 -12.05
C VAL A 437 -13.23 -8.37 -10.97
N LEU A 438 -13.98 -9.48 -10.84
CA LEU A 438 -13.60 -10.64 -10.04
C LEU A 438 -13.97 -11.91 -10.81
N ASP A 439 -13.03 -12.75 -11.09
CA ASP A 439 -13.24 -14.06 -11.68
C ASP A 439 -13.48 -15.09 -10.56
N LEU A 440 -14.56 -15.86 -10.67
CA LEU A 440 -14.89 -16.96 -9.77
C LEU A 440 -14.62 -18.28 -10.48
N PHE A 441 -13.96 -19.20 -9.80
CA PHE A 441 -13.72 -20.55 -10.26
C PHE A 441 -14.48 -21.51 -9.35
N VAL A 442 -15.40 -22.28 -9.93
CA VAL A 442 -16.29 -23.19 -9.23
C VAL A 442 -16.16 -24.59 -9.78
N ALA A 443 -16.31 -25.61 -8.93
CA ALA A 443 -16.26 -27.00 -9.31
C ALA A 443 -17.53 -27.72 -8.86
N ASN A 444 -18.06 -28.59 -9.71
CA ASN A 444 -19.10 -29.54 -9.33
C ASN A 444 -18.43 -30.79 -8.75
N LEU A 445 -18.55 -30.99 -7.45
CA LEU A 445 -17.95 -32.13 -6.76
C LEU A 445 -18.77 -33.41 -6.89
N GLU A 446 -20.02 -33.31 -7.35
CA GLU A 446 -20.91 -34.47 -7.61
C GLU A 446 -20.64 -35.05 -8.99
N ASP A 447 -19.92 -34.37 -9.85
CA ASP A 447 -19.54 -34.82 -11.19
C ASP A 447 -18.25 -35.61 -11.17
N VAL A 448 -18.30 -36.86 -11.66
CA VAL A 448 -17.13 -37.76 -11.75
C VAL A 448 -15.96 -37.13 -12.53
N ALA A 449 -16.25 -36.22 -13.44
CA ALA A 449 -15.27 -35.50 -14.24
C ALA A 449 -14.67 -34.26 -13.55
N ASN A 450 -15.08 -33.91 -12.32
CA ASN A 450 -14.67 -32.69 -11.61
C ASN A 450 -14.71 -31.44 -12.50
N THR A 451 -15.82 -31.25 -13.19
CA THR A 451 -15.96 -30.13 -14.14
C THR A 451 -15.76 -28.80 -13.44
N VAL A 452 -14.76 -28.05 -13.87
CA VAL A 452 -14.45 -26.71 -13.39
C VAL A 452 -15.07 -25.70 -14.34
N GLN A 453 -15.76 -24.71 -13.80
CA GLN A 453 -16.29 -23.58 -14.56
C GLN A 453 -15.77 -22.26 -13.97
N SER A 454 -15.69 -21.27 -14.81
CA SER A 454 -15.34 -19.89 -14.40
C SER A 454 -16.46 -18.93 -14.75
N GLY A 455 -16.65 -17.95 -13.89
CA GLY A 455 -17.59 -16.86 -14.08
C GLY A 455 -16.91 -15.55 -13.72
N ARG A 456 -17.29 -14.47 -14.37
CA ARG A 456 -16.75 -13.13 -14.10
C ARG A 456 -17.82 -12.24 -13.49
N LEU A 457 -17.52 -11.69 -12.32
CA LEU A 457 -18.25 -10.58 -11.72
C LEU A 457 -17.66 -9.28 -12.23
N MET A 458 -18.46 -8.47 -12.90
CA MET A 458 -18.03 -7.15 -13.34
C MET A 458 -18.60 -6.10 -12.41
N PHE A 459 -17.72 -5.32 -11.82
CA PHE A 459 -18.06 -4.13 -11.07
C PHE A 459 -18.00 -2.97 -12.04
N SER A 460 -19.16 -2.53 -12.56
CA SER A 460 -19.13 -1.26 -13.26
C SER A 460 -18.94 -0.19 -12.19
N GLY A 461 -17.77 0.40 -12.12
CA GLY A 461 -17.39 1.46 -11.19
C GLY A 461 -18.26 2.70 -11.24
N LYS A 462 -19.42 2.62 -11.87
CA LYS A 462 -20.25 3.76 -12.21
C LYS A 462 -21.72 3.58 -11.85
N LYS A 463 -22.16 2.41 -11.57
CA LYS A 463 -23.53 2.11 -11.08
C LYS A 463 -23.56 0.75 -10.41
N ASN A 464 -22.77 0.39 -9.46
CA ASN A 464 -22.89 -0.86 -8.65
C ASN A 464 -23.72 -1.98 -9.31
N ILE A 465 -23.63 -2.12 -10.64
CA ILE A 465 -24.31 -3.13 -11.40
C ILE A 465 -23.31 -4.26 -11.59
N TYR A 466 -23.38 -5.22 -10.69
CA TYR A 466 -22.65 -6.46 -10.82
C TYR A 466 -23.29 -7.27 -11.94
N LYS A 467 -22.61 -7.44 -13.06
CA LYS A 467 -22.96 -8.44 -14.06
C LYS A 467 -22.12 -9.67 -13.81
N ILE A 468 -22.79 -10.82 -13.63
CA ILE A 468 -22.12 -12.10 -13.68
C ILE A 468 -22.22 -12.59 -15.11
N ALA A 469 -21.09 -12.68 -15.78
CA ALA A 469 -20.95 -13.39 -17.04
C ALA A 469 -20.32 -14.75 -16.74
N LEU A 470 -21.08 -15.82 -16.87
CA LEU A 470 -20.56 -17.18 -16.81
C LEU A 470 -20.06 -17.54 -18.21
N TRP A 471 -18.79 -17.92 -18.31
CA TRP A 471 -18.18 -18.44 -19.52
C TRP A 471 -18.28 -19.97 -19.46
N TYR A 472 -18.66 -20.58 -20.55
CA TYR A 472 -18.83 -22.04 -20.67
C TYR A 472 -17.64 -22.64 -21.40
#